data_50f13f57eb878c3b2d0e81afddf4a28d
#
_entry.id   50f13f57eb878c3b2d0e81afddf4a28d
#
_cell.length_a   1.000
_cell.length_b   1.000
_cell.length_c   1.000
_cell.angle_alpha   90.00
_cell.angle_beta   90.00
_cell.angle_gamma   90.00
#
_symmetry.space_group_name_H-M   'P 1'
#
loop_
_entity.id
_entity.type
_entity.pdbx_description
1 polymer ?
#
loop_
_entity_poly.entity_id
_entity_poly.type
_entity_poly.pdbx_seq_one_letter_code
_entity_poly.pdbx_strand_id
1 'polypeptide(L)'
;PEKRNTYKGTKIKNRAIYDLIEPGSTIKPFIIYAGLKNEVIDKSTIIDTAPGVIKLDNKEIKDWKYLGKVSTGDIIKLSSNIGAAKVSKKLSKKQLIGNLDLFGFGQSLFINLPGSKSGSLPSPNSLSESNQFSIGYGYGLSVSLMHLVNAYTILANVGSQTQLKYISNTDSDDKQQILDRQISKTILDMMKDVVHSPDGTGKKASV
;
A
#
# COMPACT_ATOMS: atom_id res chain seq x y z
N PRO A 1 -4.22 2.86 28.91
CA PRO A 1 -3.66 4.00 29.64
C PRO A 1 -3.58 3.76 31.15
N GLU A 2 -4.61 3.17 31.75
CA GLU A 2 -4.72 3.02 33.22
C GLU A 2 -3.74 2.01 33.84
N LYS A 3 -3.20 1.07 33.08
CA LYS A 3 -2.23 0.05 33.55
C LYS A 3 -0.74 0.41 33.29
N ARG A 4 -0.45 1.65 32.90
CA ARG A 4 0.90 2.08 32.53
C ARG A 4 1.93 1.92 33.67
N ASN A 5 1.47 2.07 34.90
CA ASN A 5 2.33 2.00 36.11
C ASN A 5 2.58 0.57 36.63
N THR A 6 1.95 -0.46 36.05
CA THR A 6 2.10 -1.85 36.50
C THR A 6 3.21 -2.60 35.75
N TYR A 7 3.76 -2.04 34.67
CA TYR A 7 4.83 -2.66 33.90
C TYR A 7 6.20 -2.31 34.46
N LYS A 8 6.56 -2.92 35.59
CA LYS A 8 7.94 -2.85 36.11
C LYS A 8 8.86 -3.70 35.23
N GLY A 9 9.83 -3.06 34.57
CA GLY A 9 10.96 -3.73 33.89
C GLY A 9 10.76 -4.15 32.45
N THR A 10 9.59 -4.02 31.84
CA THR A 10 9.40 -4.22 30.41
C THR A 10 9.58 -2.90 29.65
N LYS A 11 10.47 -2.87 28.67
CA LYS A 11 10.59 -1.71 27.77
C LYS A 11 9.26 -1.53 27.05
N ILE A 12 8.53 -0.48 27.38
CA ILE A 12 7.30 -0.10 26.69
C ILE A 12 7.68 0.31 25.27
N LYS A 13 7.27 -0.51 24.29
CA LYS A 13 7.52 -0.23 22.87
C LYS A 13 6.26 0.40 22.26
N ASN A 14 6.42 1.45 21.48
CA ASN A 14 5.34 1.95 20.64
C ASN A 14 5.22 1.03 19.41
N ARG A 15 4.25 0.11 19.45
CA ARG A 15 4.06 -0.92 18.42
C ARG A 15 3.75 -0.32 17.05
N ALA A 16 3.12 0.85 16.99
CA ALA A 16 2.77 1.50 15.72
C ALA A 16 3.99 1.89 14.86
N ILE A 17 5.15 2.11 15.49
CA ILE A 17 6.40 2.49 14.82
C ILE A 17 7.46 1.40 14.87
N TYR A 18 7.30 0.44 15.79
CA TYR A 18 8.30 -0.59 16.04
C TYR A 18 7.99 -1.93 15.38
N ASP A 19 6.74 -2.39 15.44
CA ASP A 19 6.33 -3.67 14.86
C ASP A 19 6.27 -3.54 13.33
N LEU A 20 6.91 -4.48 12.65
CA LEU A 20 6.91 -4.57 11.20
C LEU A 20 6.00 -5.71 10.77
N ILE A 21 5.17 -5.44 9.79
CA ILE A 21 4.22 -6.38 9.19
C ILE A 21 4.32 -6.36 7.67
N GLU A 22 3.93 -7.42 7.03
CA GLU A 22 3.63 -7.41 5.61
C GLU A 22 2.26 -6.74 5.41
N PRO A 23 2.13 -5.69 4.57
CA PRO A 23 0.92 -4.88 4.49
C PRO A 23 -0.30 -5.61 3.92
N GLY A 24 -0.09 -6.72 3.20
CA GLY A 24 -1.17 -7.44 2.54
C GLY A 24 -1.95 -6.53 1.57
N SER A 25 -3.26 -6.73 1.48
CA SER A 25 -4.12 -6.01 0.52
C SER A 25 -4.15 -4.50 0.68
N THR A 26 -3.66 -3.94 1.79
CA THR A 26 -3.56 -2.49 1.97
C THR A 26 -2.53 -1.85 1.03
N ILE A 27 -1.68 -2.63 0.37
CA ILE A 27 -0.72 -2.13 -0.62
C ILE A 27 -1.36 -1.83 -1.99
N LYS A 28 -2.50 -2.45 -2.33
CA LYS A 28 -3.07 -2.43 -3.69
C LYS A 28 -3.33 -1.04 -4.27
N PRO A 29 -3.84 -0.05 -3.52
CA PRO A 29 -3.99 1.31 -4.04
C PRO A 29 -2.68 1.90 -4.57
N PHE A 30 -1.55 1.61 -3.92
CA PHE A 30 -0.22 2.09 -4.32
C PHE A 30 0.30 1.35 -5.56
N ILE A 31 -0.01 0.06 -5.72
CA ILE A 31 0.30 -0.71 -6.92
C ILE A 31 -0.48 -0.20 -8.13
N ILE A 32 -1.77 0.09 -7.95
CA ILE A 32 -2.60 0.66 -9.02
C ILE A 32 -2.14 2.08 -9.35
N TYR A 33 -1.79 2.91 -8.35
CA TYR A 33 -1.17 4.20 -8.58
C TYR A 33 0.08 4.06 -9.47
N ALA A 34 1.00 3.15 -9.11
CA ALA A 34 2.21 2.89 -9.88
C ALA A 34 1.91 2.47 -11.33
N GLY A 35 0.91 1.61 -11.52
CA GLY A 35 0.47 1.17 -12.83
C GLY A 35 -0.06 2.30 -13.71
N LEU A 36 -0.91 3.17 -13.16
CA LEU A 36 -1.44 4.35 -13.84
C LEU A 36 -0.34 5.38 -14.12
N LYS A 37 0.55 5.65 -13.15
CA LYS A 37 1.64 6.63 -13.27
C LYS A 37 2.64 6.26 -14.37
N ASN A 38 2.89 4.97 -14.57
CA ASN A 38 3.83 4.48 -15.57
C ASN A 38 3.12 4.03 -16.86
N GLU A 39 1.83 4.31 -17.01
CA GLU A 39 1.02 4.06 -18.21
C GLU A 39 1.00 2.58 -18.65
N VAL A 40 1.29 1.65 -17.72
CA VAL A 40 1.18 0.20 -17.99
C VAL A 40 -0.25 -0.32 -17.85
N ILE A 41 -1.13 0.48 -17.25
CA ILE A 41 -2.58 0.35 -17.21
C ILE A 41 -3.22 1.75 -17.26
N ASP A 42 -4.48 1.79 -17.62
CA ASP A 42 -5.38 2.94 -17.52
C ASP A 42 -6.68 2.57 -16.76
N LYS A 43 -7.60 3.53 -16.63
CA LYS A 43 -8.88 3.31 -15.94
C LYS A 43 -9.77 2.25 -16.62
N SER A 44 -9.64 2.11 -17.94
CA SER A 44 -10.43 1.19 -18.78
C SER A 44 -9.79 -0.20 -18.89
N THR A 45 -8.55 -0.35 -18.43
CA THR A 45 -7.82 -1.61 -18.55
C THR A 45 -8.55 -2.73 -17.81
N ILE A 46 -8.79 -3.82 -18.53
CA ILE A 46 -9.37 -5.05 -18.01
C ILE A 46 -8.26 -6.08 -17.80
N ILE A 47 -8.18 -6.64 -16.61
CA ILE A 47 -7.26 -7.70 -16.23
C ILE A 47 -8.06 -9.01 -16.12
N ASP A 48 -7.68 -10.01 -16.89
CA ASP A 48 -8.24 -11.35 -16.77
C ASP A 48 -7.58 -12.07 -15.59
N THR A 49 -8.38 -12.50 -14.61
CA THR A 49 -7.92 -13.25 -13.44
C THR A 49 -8.19 -14.77 -13.55
N ALA A 50 -8.71 -15.21 -14.70
CA ALA A 50 -8.93 -16.65 -14.94
C ALA A 50 -7.56 -17.40 -14.92
N PRO A 51 -7.55 -18.63 -14.46
CA PRO A 51 -8.64 -19.45 -13.92
C PRO A 51 -8.90 -19.25 -12.42
N GLY A 52 -8.53 -18.12 -11.82
CA GLY A 52 -8.71 -17.80 -10.40
C GLY A 52 -7.51 -18.22 -9.52
N VAL A 53 -6.45 -18.72 -10.13
CA VAL A 53 -5.20 -19.11 -9.49
C VAL A 53 -4.02 -18.89 -10.44
N ILE A 54 -2.92 -18.38 -9.92
CA ILE A 54 -1.62 -18.33 -10.61
C ILE A 54 -0.65 -19.17 -9.79
N LYS A 55 0.02 -20.11 -10.44
CA LYS A 55 1.14 -20.88 -9.87
C LYS A 55 2.45 -20.30 -10.40
N LEU A 56 3.33 -19.94 -9.51
CA LEU A 56 4.63 -19.38 -9.85
C LEU A 56 5.67 -19.91 -8.86
N ASP A 57 6.64 -20.67 -9.36
CA ASP A 57 7.58 -21.42 -8.52
C ASP A 57 6.81 -22.27 -7.50
N ASN A 58 7.14 -22.12 -6.22
CA ASN A 58 6.49 -22.82 -5.10
C ASN A 58 5.34 -21.99 -4.48
N LYS A 59 4.90 -20.91 -5.14
CA LYS A 59 3.85 -20.02 -4.64
C LYS A 59 2.57 -20.18 -5.45
N GLU A 60 1.46 -20.05 -4.75
CA GLU A 60 0.14 -20.03 -5.35
C GLU A 60 -0.58 -18.75 -4.96
N ILE A 61 -0.98 -17.96 -5.96
CA ILE A 61 -1.72 -16.70 -5.78
C ILE A 61 -3.16 -16.96 -6.14
N LYS A 62 -4.07 -16.71 -5.19
CA LYS A 62 -5.51 -16.90 -5.37
C LYS A 62 -6.26 -15.63 -5.00
N ASP A 63 -7.36 -15.38 -5.68
CA ASP A 63 -8.41 -14.50 -5.21
C ASP A 63 -9.32 -15.24 -4.22
N TRP A 64 -9.99 -14.50 -3.33
CA TRP A 64 -10.90 -15.09 -2.34
C TRP A 64 -12.14 -15.73 -2.97
N LYS A 65 -12.46 -15.38 -4.23
CA LYS A 65 -13.43 -16.04 -5.11
C LYS A 65 -12.98 -15.89 -6.56
N TYR A 66 -13.59 -16.62 -7.47
CA TYR A 66 -13.39 -16.42 -8.89
C TYR A 66 -13.97 -15.06 -9.33
N LEU A 67 -13.14 -14.20 -9.90
CA LEU A 67 -13.51 -12.83 -10.30
C LEU A 67 -13.60 -12.68 -11.83
N GLY A 68 -12.96 -13.56 -12.61
CA GLY A 68 -12.95 -13.47 -14.07
C GLY A 68 -12.21 -12.23 -14.57
N LYS A 69 -12.86 -11.42 -15.39
CA LYS A 69 -12.31 -10.16 -15.89
C LYS A 69 -12.66 -9.02 -14.92
N VAL A 70 -11.65 -8.29 -14.45
CA VAL A 70 -11.79 -7.19 -13.51
C VAL A 70 -11.22 -5.91 -14.10
N SER A 71 -11.87 -4.78 -13.87
CA SER A 71 -11.32 -3.47 -14.21
C SER A 71 -10.22 -3.05 -13.23
N THR A 72 -9.47 -2.02 -13.57
CA THR A 72 -8.47 -1.41 -12.68
C THR A 72 -9.08 -1.02 -11.32
N GLY A 73 -10.28 -0.44 -11.30
CA GLY A 73 -11.00 -0.10 -10.06
C GLY A 73 -11.45 -1.34 -9.28
N ASP A 74 -11.91 -2.38 -9.97
CA ASP A 74 -12.34 -3.63 -9.33
C ASP A 74 -11.20 -4.34 -8.61
N ILE A 75 -9.95 -4.18 -9.04
CA ILE A 75 -8.79 -4.75 -8.32
C ILE A 75 -8.74 -4.23 -6.89
N ILE A 76 -8.99 -2.94 -6.68
CA ILE A 76 -9.05 -2.33 -5.34
C ILE A 76 -10.37 -2.72 -4.65
N LYS A 77 -11.50 -2.50 -5.30
CA LYS A 77 -12.85 -2.71 -4.76
C LYS A 77 -13.08 -4.15 -4.27
N LEU A 78 -12.71 -5.14 -5.10
CA LEU A 78 -12.88 -6.56 -4.82
C LEU A 78 -11.64 -7.20 -4.17
N SER A 79 -10.59 -6.39 -3.98
CA SER A 79 -9.33 -6.85 -3.40
C SER A 79 -8.69 -8.04 -4.16
N SER A 80 -8.65 -7.98 -5.51
CA SER A 80 -8.06 -9.04 -6.32
C SER A 80 -6.54 -9.15 -6.11
N ASN A 81 -6.07 -10.28 -5.65
CA ASN A 81 -4.65 -10.59 -5.52
C ASN A 81 -4.02 -10.82 -6.90
N ILE A 82 -4.73 -11.58 -7.74
CA ILE A 82 -4.28 -11.90 -9.11
C ILE A 82 -4.22 -10.64 -9.95
N GLY A 83 -5.24 -9.77 -9.88
CA GLY A 83 -5.25 -8.51 -10.59
C GLY A 83 -4.07 -7.62 -10.20
N ALA A 84 -3.86 -7.43 -8.91
CA ALA A 84 -2.75 -6.62 -8.39
C ALA A 84 -1.37 -7.21 -8.73
N ALA A 85 -1.20 -8.53 -8.62
CA ALA A 85 0.03 -9.22 -9.00
C ALA A 85 0.34 -9.06 -10.50
N LYS A 86 -0.67 -9.17 -11.37
CA LYS A 86 -0.51 -8.95 -12.82
C LYS A 86 -0.16 -7.49 -13.15
N VAL A 87 -0.73 -6.50 -12.45
CA VAL A 87 -0.33 -5.10 -12.59
C VAL A 87 1.11 -4.89 -12.14
N SER A 88 1.49 -5.43 -10.97
CA SER A 88 2.87 -5.38 -10.49
C SER A 88 3.86 -5.94 -11.52
N LYS A 89 3.52 -7.03 -12.19
CA LYS A 89 4.36 -7.65 -13.22
C LYS A 89 4.51 -6.80 -14.48
N LYS A 90 3.51 -5.99 -14.85
CA LYS A 90 3.58 -5.06 -15.99
C LYS A 90 4.59 -3.92 -15.76
N LEU A 91 4.84 -3.56 -14.51
CA LEU A 91 5.86 -2.58 -14.14
C LEU A 91 7.26 -3.17 -14.29
N SER A 92 8.24 -2.38 -14.68
CA SER A 92 9.62 -2.76 -14.43
C SER A 92 9.91 -2.78 -12.93
N LYS A 93 10.89 -3.56 -12.50
CA LYS A 93 11.27 -3.65 -11.07
C LYS A 93 11.64 -2.29 -10.48
N LYS A 94 12.31 -1.43 -11.27
CA LYS A 94 12.64 -0.05 -10.87
C LYS A 94 11.39 0.81 -10.70
N GLN A 95 10.43 0.71 -11.62
CA GLN A 95 9.17 1.45 -11.51
C GLN A 95 8.37 1.00 -10.29
N LEU A 96 8.24 -0.32 -10.06
CA LEU A 96 7.52 -0.84 -8.90
C LEU A 96 8.13 -0.33 -7.58
N ILE A 97 9.41 -0.59 -7.38
CA ILE A 97 10.08 -0.23 -6.11
C ILE A 97 10.17 1.30 -5.95
N GLY A 98 10.53 2.04 -7.02
CA GLY A 98 10.61 3.51 -6.95
C GLY A 98 9.27 4.18 -6.64
N ASN A 99 8.15 3.65 -7.15
CA ASN A 99 6.83 4.20 -6.77
C ASN A 99 6.47 3.88 -5.32
N LEU A 100 6.79 2.69 -4.81
CA LEU A 100 6.56 2.36 -3.39
C LEU A 100 7.43 3.21 -2.46
N ASP A 101 8.66 3.49 -2.86
CA ASP A 101 9.59 4.38 -2.15
C ASP A 101 9.03 5.81 -2.03
N LEU A 102 8.38 6.36 -3.07
CA LEU A 102 7.71 7.67 -3.02
C LEU A 102 6.62 7.77 -1.94
N PHE A 103 6.00 6.66 -1.57
CA PHE A 103 5.04 6.60 -0.47
C PHE A 103 5.69 6.45 0.91
N GLY A 104 7.03 6.38 0.96
CA GLY A 104 7.81 6.24 2.19
C GLY A 104 7.99 4.81 2.67
N PHE A 105 7.61 3.80 1.89
CA PHE A 105 7.84 2.40 2.24
C PHE A 105 9.35 2.10 2.19
N GLY A 106 9.86 1.42 3.23
CA GLY A 106 11.28 1.10 3.36
C GLY A 106 12.16 2.26 3.81
N GLN A 107 11.60 3.46 4.00
CA GLN A 107 12.32 4.64 4.46
C GLN A 107 12.19 4.85 5.96
N SER A 108 13.14 5.58 6.54
CA SER A 108 12.93 6.10 7.89
C SER A 108 11.85 7.17 7.83
N LEU A 109 10.76 6.95 8.53
CA LEU A 109 9.83 8.04 8.80
C LEU A 109 10.53 8.99 9.75
N PHE A 110 10.74 10.25 9.35
CA PHE A 110 11.41 11.29 10.15
C PHE A 110 10.57 11.70 11.39
N ILE A 111 10.15 10.69 12.12
CA ILE A 111 9.44 10.82 13.37
C ILE A 111 10.51 10.72 14.44
N ASN A 112 10.82 11.81 15.12
CA ASN A 112 11.82 11.89 16.21
C ASN A 112 11.39 11.07 17.44
N LEU A 113 10.97 9.81 17.22
CA LEU A 113 10.60 8.88 18.28
C LEU A 113 11.61 7.74 18.36
N PRO A 114 12.15 7.48 19.55
CA PRO A 114 13.06 6.35 19.77
C PRO A 114 12.39 5.02 19.39
N GLY A 115 13.12 4.19 18.66
CA GLY A 115 12.67 2.85 18.28
C GLY A 115 11.85 2.77 16.99
N SER A 116 11.73 3.86 16.23
CA SER A 116 11.13 3.81 14.88
C SER A 116 11.92 2.86 13.98
N LYS A 117 11.20 2.04 13.20
CA LYS A 117 11.76 1.09 12.23
C LYS A 117 11.45 1.56 10.82
N SER A 118 12.41 1.45 9.90
CA SER A 118 12.24 1.85 8.50
C SER A 118 11.42 0.85 7.68
N GLY A 119 11.24 -0.36 8.16
CA GLY A 119 10.70 -1.44 7.33
C GLY A 119 11.73 -1.91 6.29
N SER A 120 11.26 -2.58 5.25
CA SER A 120 12.12 -2.99 4.14
C SER A 120 11.38 -3.02 2.82
N LEU A 121 12.06 -2.53 1.77
CA LEU A 121 11.74 -2.79 0.37
C LEU A 121 12.91 -3.55 -0.25
N PRO A 122 12.66 -4.56 -1.10
CA PRO A 122 13.74 -5.24 -1.82
C PRO A 122 14.39 -4.30 -2.83
N SER A 123 15.68 -4.51 -3.10
CA SER A 123 16.36 -3.81 -4.19
C SER A 123 15.78 -4.26 -5.55
N PRO A 124 15.59 -3.35 -6.53
CA PRO A 124 15.16 -3.73 -7.88
C PRO A 124 16.03 -4.82 -8.52
N ASN A 125 17.34 -4.80 -8.24
CA ASN A 125 18.29 -5.74 -8.83
C ASN A 125 18.20 -7.15 -8.22
N SER A 126 17.81 -7.25 -6.95
CA SER A 126 17.67 -8.54 -6.24
C SER A 126 16.25 -9.11 -6.30
N LEU A 127 15.30 -8.37 -6.89
CA LEU A 127 13.90 -8.78 -6.94
C LEU A 127 13.69 -9.90 -7.95
N SER A 128 13.29 -11.09 -7.49
CA SER A 128 12.88 -12.19 -8.37
C SER A 128 11.51 -11.87 -9.01
N GLU A 129 11.17 -12.61 -10.07
CA GLU A 129 9.85 -12.48 -10.69
C GLU A 129 8.72 -12.86 -9.71
N SER A 130 8.89 -13.96 -9.01
CA SER A 130 7.95 -14.44 -8.00
C SER A 130 7.73 -13.43 -6.87
N ASN A 131 8.81 -12.75 -6.41
CA ASN A 131 8.70 -11.71 -5.39
C ASN A 131 8.04 -10.44 -5.94
N GLN A 132 8.27 -10.09 -7.22
CA GLN A 132 7.57 -8.98 -7.86
C GLN A 132 6.06 -9.18 -7.87
N PHE A 133 5.58 -10.38 -8.20
CA PHE A 133 4.16 -10.73 -8.08
C PHE A 133 3.67 -10.59 -6.64
N SER A 134 4.46 -11.10 -5.67
CA SER A 134 4.10 -11.08 -4.24
C SER A 134 3.93 -9.65 -3.71
N ILE A 135 4.78 -8.71 -4.10
CA ILE A 135 4.66 -7.30 -3.74
C ILE A 135 3.32 -6.72 -4.22
N GLY A 136 2.82 -7.15 -5.37
CA GLY A 136 1.56 -6.69 -5.92
C GLY A 136 0.36 -6.82 -4.97
N TYR A 137 0.38 -7.81 -4.08
CA TYR A 137 -0.68 -8.02 -3.08
C TYR A 137 -0.17 -7.94 -1.63
N GLY A 138 1.03 -7.36 -1.44
CA GLY A 138 1.53 -6.90 -0.15
C GLY A 138 2.39 -7.88 0.63
N TYR A 139 3.11 -8.77 -0.06
CA TYR A 139 4.05 -9.70 0.53
C TYR A 139 5.47 -9.47 0.00
N GLY A 140 6.47 -9.81 0.79
CA GLY A 140 7.88 -9.61 0.43
C GLY A 140 8.41 -8.20 0.67
N LEU A 141 7.67 -7.41 1.44
CA LEU A 141 8.11 -6.13 2.01
C LEU A 141 7.62 -6.05 3.45
N SER A 142 8.24 -5.20 4.26
CA SER A 142 7.79 -5.00 5.64
C SER A 142 7.64 -3.52 5.97
N VAL A 143 6.56 -3.18 6.68
CA VAL A 143 6.17 -1.81 7.00
C VAL A 143 5.66 -1.73 8.44
N SER A 144 5.79 -0.58 9.08
CA SER A 144 5.06 -0.31 10.33
C SER A 144 3.68 0.27 10.02
N LEU A 145 2.78 0.27 11.02
CA LEU A 145 1.48 0.94 10.88
C LEU A 145 1.64 2.42 10.50
N MET A 146 2.69 3.08 11.00
CA MET A 146 2.94 4.47 10.70
C MET A 146 3.34 4.71 9.24
N HIS A 147 4.02 3.76 8.57
CA HIS A 147 4.27 3.82 7.13
C HIS A 147 2.96 3.80 6.35
N LEU A 148 2.00 2.95 6.73
CA LEU A 148 0.68 2.92 6.11
C LEU A 148 -0.06 4.23 6.32
N VAL A 149 -0.06 4.77 7.56
CA VAL A 149 -0.66 6.09 7.85
C VAL A 149 -0.05 7.16 6.97
N ASN A 150 1.28 7.24 6.87
CA ASN A 150 1.97 8.20 6.01
C ASN A 150 1.53 8.06 4.53
N ALA A 151 1.61 6.86 3.99
CA ALA A 151 1.27 6.58 2.59
C ALA A 151 -0.18 6.94 2.26
N TYR A 152 -1.13 6.57 3.12
CA TYR A 152 -2.54 6.93 2.95
C TYR A 152 -2.80 8.41 3.16
N THR A 153 -2.06 9.10 4.05
CA THR A 153 -2.16 10.56 4.21
C THR A 153 -1.71 11.29 2.94
N ILE A 154 -0.64 10.82 2.28
CA ILE A 154 -0.20 11.38 0.99
C ILE A 154 -1.30 11.23 -0.08
N LEU A 155 -1.94 10.06 -0.17
CA LEU A 155 -3.09 9.87 -1.07
C LEU A 155 -4.27 10.78 -0.71
N ALA A 156 -4.66 10.83 0.57
CA ALA A 156 -5.77 11.65 1.05
C ALA A 156 -5.55 13.15 0.79
N ASN A 157 -4.30 13.59 0.86
CA ASN A 157 -3.88 14.95 0.50
C ASN A 157 -3.64 15.11 -1.01
N VAL A 158 -4.22 14.23 -1.82
CA VAL A 158 -4.15 14.30 -3.29
C VAL A 158 -2.72 14.37 -3.80
N GLY A 159 -1.85 13.55 -3.21
CA GLY A 159 -0.45 13.41 -3.58
C GLY A 159 0.51 14.42 -2.92
N SER A 160 0.02 15.23 -2.00
CA SER A 160 0.88 16.14 -1.23
C SER A 160 1.37 15.45 0.03
N GLN A 161 2.68 15.44 0.24
CA GLN A 161 3.32 14.99 1.46
C GLN A 161 3.32 16.12 2.49
N THR A 162 2.96 15.79 3.71
CA THR A 162 3.12 16.63 4.89
C THR A 162 4.00 15.91 5.89
N GLN A 163 4.83 16.63 6.62
CA GLN A 163 5.63 16.03 7.68
C GLN A 163 4.70 15.49 8.78
N LEU A 164 4.88 14.23 9.18
CA LEU A 164 4.18 13.66 10.31
C LEU A 164 4.65 14.35 11.61
N LYS A 165 3.71 14.94 12.35
CA LYS A 165 3.98 15.65 13.61
C LYS A 165 3.29 14.94 14.76
N TYR A 166 3.99 14.79 15.90
CA TYR A 166 3.40 14.29 17.15
C TYR A 166 2.90 15.41 18.06
N ILE A 167 3.41 16.61 17.88
CA ILE A 167 3.09 17.78 18.70
C ILE A 167 2.54 18.85 17.77
N SER A 168 1.36 19.40 18.09
CA SER A 168 0.62 20.31 17.20
C SER A 168 1.18 21.73 17.12
N ASN A 169 2.23 22.07 17.88
CA ASN A 169 2.72 23.46 18.04
C ASN A 169 3.88 23.84 17.12
N THR A 170 4.07 23.16 15.99
CA THR A 170 5.12 23.54 15.03
C THR A 170 4.52 24.12 13.77
N ASP A 171 4.83 25.39 13.50
CA ASP A 171 4.22 26.28 12.48
C ASP A 171 4.66 26.04 11.02
N SER A 172 5.16 24.89 10.63
CA SER A 172 5.49 24.65 9.23
C SER A 172 4.57 23.59 8.64
N ASP A 173 3.59 24.04 7.87
CA ASP A 173 2.78 23.20 6.96
C ASP A 173 3.43 23.15 5.57
N ASP A 174 4.70 22.79 5.51
CA ASP A 174 5.39 22.59 4.24
C ASP A 174 4.78 21.37 3.53
N LYS A 175 3.84 21.66 2.63
CA LYS A 175 3.22 20.66 1.75
C LYS A 175 4.04 20.59 0.47
N GLN A 176 4.62 19.43 0.20
CA GLN A 176 5.31 19.16 -1.04
C GLN A 176 4.46 18.22 -1.91
N GLN A 177 4.17 18.63 -3.15
CA GLN A 177 3.51 17.73 -4.12
C GLN A 177 4.53 16.72 -4.62
N ILE A 178 4.38 15.45 -4.23
CA ILE A 178 5.29 14.36 -4.61
C ILE A 178 4.66 13.34 -5.55
N LEU A 179 3.32 13.28 -5.61
CA LEU A 179 2.58 12.39 -6.51
C LEU A 179 1.76 13.20 -7.50
N ASP A 180 1.39 12.55 -8.61
CA ASP A 180 0.46 13.13 -9.57
C ASP A 180 -0.92 13.33 -8.92
N ARG A 181 -1.42 14.56 -8.98
CA ARG A 181 -2.68 14.96 -8.36
C ARG A 181 -3.89 14.25 -8.96
N GLN A 182 -3.92 14.11 -10.29
CA GLN A 182 -5.05 13.51 -10.99
C GLN A 182 -5.13 12.01 -10.77
N ILE A 183 -3.98 11.33 -10.77
CA ILE A 183 -3.90 9.90 -10.47
C ILE A 183 -4.30 9.66 -9.01
N SER A 184 -3.81 10.49 -8.06
CA SER A 184 -4.19 10.39 -6.65
C SER A 184 -5.70 10.52 -6.44
N LYS A 185 -6.36 11.49 -7.10
CA LYS A 185 -7.83 11.60 -7.09
C LYS A 185 -8.52 10.35 -7.64
N THR A 186 -7.99 9.81 -8.74
CA THR A 186 -8.52 8.57 -9.34
C THR A 186 -8.46 7.41 -8.34
N ILE A 187 -7.34 7.24 -7.64
CA ILE A 187 -7.20 6.19 -6.62
C ILE A 187 -8.19 6.41 -5.47
N LEU A 188 -8.35 7.65 -4.99
CA LEU A 188 -9.32 7.96 -3.93
C LEU A 188 -10.76 7.62 -4.35
N ASP A 189 -11.14 7.91 -5.60
CA ASP A 189 -12.47 7.58 -6.10
C ASP A 189 -12.67 6.05 -6.19
N MET A 190 -11.67 5.30 -6.68
CA MET A 190 -11.71 3.84 -6.67
C MET A 190 -11.79 3.26 -5.24
N MET A 191 -11.15 3.91 -4.25
CA MET A 191 -11.22 3.49 -2.85
C MET A 191 -12.60 3.73 -2.22
N LYS A 192 -13.34 4.75 -2.64
CA LYS A 192 -14.74 4.95 -2.18
C LYS A 192 -15.61 3.75 -2.51
N ASP A 193 -15.41 3.15 -3.68
CA ASP A 193 -16.18 1.98 -4.11
C ASP A 193 -15.95 0.74 -3.22
N VAL A 194 -14.81 0.67 -2.51
CA VAL A 194 -14.56 -0.40 -1.54
C VAL A 194 -15.61 -0.41 -0.43
N VAL A 195 -16.09 0.78 -0.03
CA VAL A 195 -17.06 0.96 1.07
C VAL A 195 -18.49 1.09 0.53
N HIS A 196 -18.68 1.89 -0.52
CA HIS A 196 -20.02 2.28 -0.97
C HIS A 196 -20.64 1.35 -2.04
N SER A 197 -19.82 0.57 -2.75
CA SER A 197 -20.33 -0.35 -3.75
C SER A 197 -21.03 -1.57 -3.12
N PRO A 198 -22.12 -2.09 -3.70
CA PRO A 198 -22.84 -3.27 -3.19
C PRO A 198 -21.97 -4.52 -3.07
N ASP A 199 -20.93 -4.65 -3.90
CA ASP A 199 -19.98 -5.76 -3.93
C ASP A 199 -18.60 -5.40 -3.32
N GLY A 200 -18.47 -4.19 -2.76
CA GLY A 200 -17.23 -3.74 -2.11
C GLY A 200 -16.87 -4.55 -0.87
N THR A 201 -15.58 -4.77 -0.66
CA THR A 201 -15.06 -5.59 0.45
C THR A 201 -15.06 -4.87 1.80
N GLY A 202 -15.22 -3.55 1.81
CA GLY A 202 -15.16 -2.67 2.99
C GLY A 202 -16.50 -2.18 3.52
N LYS A 203 -17.64 -2.75 3.12
CA LYS A 203 -19.00 -2.28 3.49
C LYS A 203 -19.22 -2.04 4.99
N LYS A 204 -18.56 -2.82 5.85
CA LYS A 204 -18.68 -2.67 7.31
C LYS A 204 -18.10 -1.35 7.85
N ALA A 205 -17.33 -0.63 7.01
CA ALA A 205 -16.77 0.68 7.34
C ALA A 205 -17.66 1.85 6.90
N SER A 206 -18.84 1.57 6.30
CA SER A 206 -19.82 2.60 5.97
C SER A 206 -20.40 3.17 7.25
N VAL A 207 -20.24 4.48 7.44
CA VAL A 207 -20.81 5.29 8.53
C VAL A 207 -21.95 6.11 8.00
#